data_8d254f14bd592818c7ed767a579129e6
#
_entry.id   8d254f14bd592818c7ed767a579129e6
#
_cell.length_a   1.000
_cell.length_b   1.000
_cell.length_c   1.000
_cell.angle_alpha   90.00
_cell.angle_beta   90.00
_cell.angle_gamma   90.00
#
_symmetry.space_group_name_H-M   'P 1'
#
loop_
_entity.id
_entity.type
_entity.pdbx_description
1 polymer ?
#
loop_
_entity_poly.entity_id
_entity_poly.type
_entity_poly.pdbx_seq_one_letter_code
_entity_poly.pdbx_strand_id
1 'polypeptide(L)'
;MIDLFNYHRRKSSVVHVGNITIGGDSPIRIQSMTTTDTNDTEACVEQAERIIQAGGELVRLTTQGRREAENLKNIHAALRAKGHHTPLVADVHFNANVADVAAEYTEKVRINPGNYVDPARKFIQIAYTDEEYAQELKKIEDRFVPFLNICKANQTAIRIGVNHGSLSDRIRNRYGDTPEGIVESCMEFLRICKKEQFKDVVISIKSSNTIVMVQSVRLLVDAMDKEDMHYPLHLGVTEAGEGEDGRIKSAVGIGALLADGIGDTIRVSLSEEPECEIPVAKHIVNYITKRAGHLLIPAEQNKNFSYLHPTRRKTRAVGNIGGNNKPIVIASNEGVKADYIYTGPKVPANRQNHKYIVDYSEYHSEKHTYPIFPAMAMPFIGSMRSDIKFLVLQYGTPVEEYVACLKAHPEVVVVCVSNHQNRLGEQRALLHEIMNHGVDNPVVIAQMYRHDEKNAFQLDAAVDMGALMVDGFVDGIWLMNDGQLPHSVLEETAFNILQAGRLRMSKTEYISCPGCGRTLYDLQDTIAQIKNATKDMKGLKIGIMGCIVNGPGEMADADYGYVGAGPGKVSLYRKQTCVKKNIPTEEAVEQLLKLIHDDQKKGNS
;
A
#
# COMPACT_ATOMS: atom_id res chain seq x y z
N MET A 1 21.09 -5.37 6.97
CA MET A 1 20.91 -4.10 6.18
C MET A 1 20.27 -4.49 4.84
N ILE A 2 19.25 -3.78 4.39
CA ILE A 2 18.57 -4.06 3.11
C ILE A 2 19.47 -3.56 1.98
N ASP A 3 19.64 -4.38 0.93
CA ASP A 3 20.31 -3.98 -0.30
C ASP A 3 19.29 -3.27 -1.20
N LEU A 4 19.52 -2.00 -1.54
CA LEU A 4 18.61 -1.18 -2.34
C LEU A 4 18.62 -1.57 -3.82
N PHE A 5 19.68 -2.19 -4.27
CA PHE A 5 19.94 -2.47 -5.68
C PHE A 5 19.73 -3.93 -6.04
N ASN A 6 20.03 -4.84 -5.11
CA ASN A 6 19.94 -6.26 -5.34
C ASN A 6 18.85 -6.91 -4.52
N TYR A 7 18.00 -7.69 -5.18
CA TYR A 7 16.86 -8.33 -4.53
C TYR A 7 17.30 -9.55 -3.72
N HIS A 8 17.11 -9.47 -2.40
CA HIS A 8 17.28 -10.57 -1.46
C HIS A 8 16.13 -10.54 -0.45
N ARG A 9 15.48 -11.69 -0.24
CA ARG A 9 14.51 -11.79 0.85
C ARG A 9 15.20 -11.63 2.21
N ARG A 10 14.63 -10.75 3.06
CA ARG A 10 15.05 -10.62 4.45
C ARG A 10 14.88 -11.96 5.15
N LYS A 11 15.91 -12.43 5.83
CA LYS A 11 15.83 -13.63 6.67
C LYS A 11 15.05 -13.29 7.93
N SER A 12 13.89 -13.92 8.10
CA SER A 12 13.08 -13.87 9.30
C SER A 12 13.11 -15.20 10.07
N SER A 13 12.71 -15.18 11.33
CA SER A 13 12.52 -16.41 12.11
C SER A 13 11.36 -17.24 11.53
N VAL A 14 11.41 -18.54 11.74
CA VAL A 14 10.33 -19.44 11.33
C VAL A 14 9.25 -19.48 12.40
N VAL A 15 8.00 -19.28 12.00
CA VAL A 15 6.81 -19.38 12.84
C VAL A 15 5.95 -20.53 12.36
N HIS A 16 5.54 -21.40 13.27
CA HIS A 16 4.65 -22.52 12.98
C HIS A 16 3.18 -22.08 13.14
N VAL A 17 2.37 -22.37 12.15
CA VAL A 17 0.93 -22.08 12.17
C VAL A 17 0.19 -23.33 11.68
N GLY A 18 -0.20 -24.20 12.59
CA GLY A 18 -0.75 -25.50 12.26
C GLY A 18 0.23 -26.32 11.39
N ASN A 19 -0.20 -26.69 10.21
CA ASN A 19 0.56 -27.50 9.26
C ASN A 19 1.47 -26.70 8.31
N ILE A 20 1.54 -25.38 8.45
CA ILE A 20 2.40 -24.53 7.61
C ILE A 20 3.42 -23.75 8.45
N THR A 21 4.45 -23.26 7.77
CA THR A 21 5.44 -22.34 8.32
C THR A 21 5.39 -21.00 7.62
N ILE A 22 5.69 -19.92 8.36
CA ILE A 22 5.81 -18.55 7.89
C ILE A 22 7.21 -18.06 8.25
N GLY A 23 7.88 -17.36 7.33
CA GLY A 23 9.24 -16.87 7.55
C GLY A 23 10.33 -17.89 7.16
N GLY A 24 11.58 -17.56 7.43
CA GLY A 24 12.73 -18.33 6.98
C GLY A 24 12.76 -18.51 5.47
N ASP A 25 12.96 -19.73 5.03
CA ASP A 25 12.97 -20.09 3.61
C ASP A 25 11.58 -20.50 3.08
N SER A 26 10.53 -20.38 3.90
CA SER A 26 9.16 -20.68 3.49
C SER A 26 8.69 -19.74 2.36
N PRO A 27 7.81 -20.20 1.45
CA PRO A 27 7.22 -19.31 0.45
C PRO A 27 6.40 -18.21 1.14
N ILE A 28 6.23 -17.08 0.46
CA ILE A 28 5.37 -16.00 0.92
C ILE A 28 3.93 -16.50 0.93
N ARG A 29 3.30 -16.56 2.12
CA ARG A 29 1.98 -17.15 2.30
C ARG A 29 0.87 -16.16 1.95
N ILE A 30 -0.21 -16.67 1.37
CA ILE A 30 -1.36 -15.87 0.95
C ILE A 30 -2.53 -16.12 1.88
N GLN A 31 -3.02 -15.05 2.50
CA GLN A 31 -4.15 -15.07 3.42
C GLN A 31 -5.32 -14.28 2.84
N SER A 32 -6.56 -14.75 3.10
CA SER A 32 -7.76 -13.94 2.97
C SER A 32 -8.62 -14.03 4.24
N MET A 33 -9.79 -13.38 4.23
CA MET A 33 -10.65 -13.25 5.42
C MET A 33 -12.13 -13.37 5.02
N THR A 34 -12.88 -14.14 5.79
CA THR A 34 -14.34 -14.24 5.59
C THR A 34 -15.05 -12.92 5.89
N THR A 35 -16.16 -12.71 5.22
CA THR A 35 -17.09 -11.57 5.44
C THR A 35 -18.36 -12.00 6.17
N THR A 36 -18.57 -13.30 6.36
CA THR A 36 -19.73 -13.91 7.03
C THR A 36 -19.74 -13.64 8.54
N ASP A 37 -20.93 -13.74 9.15
CA ASP A 37 -21.04 -13.76 10.62
C ASP A 37 -20.39 -15.03 11.16
N THR A 38 -19.41 -14.90 12.05
CA THR A 38 -18.67 -16.02 12.62
C THR A 38 -19.56 -16.90 13.53
N ASN A 39 -20.76 -16.46 13.92
CA ASN A 39 -21.75 -17.31 14.59
C ASN A 39 -22.50 -18.24 13.61
N ASP A 40 -22.46 -17.99 12.31
CA ASP A 40 -23.00 -18.85 11.26
C ASP A 40 -21.92 -19.81 10.75
N THR A 41 -21.91 -21.02 11.30
CA THR A 41 -20.90 -22.03 10.96
C THR A 41 -20.93 -22.42 9.50
N GLU A 42 -22.13 -22.61 8.92
CA GLU A 42 -22.31 -23.09 7.54
C GLU A 42 -21.81 -22.04 6.55
N ALA A 43 -22.26 -20.81 6.67
CA ALA A 43 -21.83 -19.70 5.82
C ALA A 43 -20.30 -19.46 5.91
N CYS A 44 -19.72 -19.55 7.11
CA CYS A 44 -18.27 -19.43 7.30
C CYS A 44 -17.50 -20.56 6.61
N VAL A 45 -17.98 -21.79 6.72
CA VAL A 45 -17.34 -22.96 6.10
C VAL A 45 -17.39 -22.85 4.59
N GLU A 46 -18.54 -22.52 4.00
CA GLU A 46 -18.70 -22.36 2.55
C GLU A 46 -17.77 -21.27 1.99
N GLN A 47 -17.71 -20.12 2.65
CA GLN A 47 -16.83 -19.03 2.21
C GLN A 47 -15.35 -19.37 2.40
N ALA A 48 -14.99 -20.05 3.50
CA ALA A 48 -13.62 -20.54 3.72
C ALA A 48 -13.22 -21.55 2.63
N GLU A 49 -14.11 -22.44 2.21
CA GLU A 49 -13.85 -23.37 1.09
C GLU A 49 -13.58 -22.64 -0.21
N ARG A 50 -14.35 -21.59 -0.56
CA ARG A 50 -14.06 -20.78 -1.76
C ARG A 50 -12.67 -20.13 -1.70
N ILE A 51 -12.30 -19.57 -0.54
CA ILE A 51 -10.95 -19.01 -0.32
C ILE A 51 -9.87 -20.08 -0.50
N ILE A 52 -10.06 -21.27 0.09
CA ILE A 52 -9.11 -22.38 -0.01
C ILE A 52 -8.98 -22.88 -1.46
N GLN A 53 -10.11 -23.05 -2.16
CA GLN A 53 -10.14 -23.48 -3.55
C GLN A 53 -9.45 -22.49 -4.49
N ALA A 54 -9.55 -21.18 -4.22
CA ALA A 54 -8.79 -20.15 -4.92
C ALA A 54 -7.27 -20.23 -4.63
N GLY A 55 -6.89 -20.95 -3.56
CA GLY A 55 -5.53 -21.20 -3.12
C GLY A 55 -5.07 -20.28 -1.99
N GLY A 56 -6.00 -19.85 -1.15
CA GLY A 56 -5.69 -19.23 0.14
C GLY A 56 -5.04 -20.24 1.09
N GLU A 57 -3.95 -19.85 1.73
CA GLU A 57 -3.17 -20.73 2.62
C GLU A 57 -3.47 -20.47 4.10
N LEU A 58 -4.16 -19.38 4.40
CA LEU A 58 -4.70 -19.04 5.73
C LEU A 58 -6.06 -18.38 5.55
N VAL A 59 -7.02 -18.76 6.40
CA VAL A 59 -8.36 -18.14 6.42
C VAL A 59 -8.57 -17.42 7.75
N ARG A 60 -8.85 -16.11 7.71
CA ARG A 60 -9.09 -15.30 8.89
C ARG A 60 -10.58 -15.07 9.10
N LEU A 61 -11.05 -15.21 10.34
CA LEU A 61 -12.43 -15.00 10.75
C LEU A 61 -12.51 -13.87 11.78
N THR A 62 -13.51 -13.02 11.67
CA THR A 62 -13.82 -11.99 12.66
C THR A 62 -14.25 -12.63 13.98
N THR A 63 -13.64 -12.19 15.09
CA THR A 63 -13.90 -12.76 16.42
C THR A 63 -14.14 -11.61 17.40
N GLN A 64 -15.39 -11.14 17.49
CA GLN A 64 -15.75 -9.93 18.26
C GLN A 64 -15.99 -10.24 19.73
N GLY A 65 -16.61 -11.37 20.00
CA GLY A 65 -17.04 -11.75 21.33
C GLY A 65 -16.80 -13.23 21.61
N ARG A 66 -17.21 -13.63 22.83
CA ARG A 66 -17.00 -14.98 23.32
C ARG A 66 -17.75 -16.02 22.48
N ARG A 67 -18.95 -15.69 21.99
CA ARG A 67 -19.77 -16.61 21.17
C ARG A 67 -19.08 -16.95 19.85
N GLU A 68 -18.54 -15.96 19.15
CA GLU A 68 -17.76 -16.16 17.94
C GLU A 68 -16.48 -16.98 18.24
N ALA A 69 -15.77 -16.68 19.33
CA ALA A 69 -14.57 -17.42 19.72
C ALA A 69 -14.88 -18.91 20.02
N GLU A 70 -15.98 -19.19 20.73
CA GLU A 70 -16.43 -20.57 20.99
C GLU A 70 -16.90 -21.28 19.72
N ASN A 71 -17.53 -20.54 18.76
CA ASN A 71 -18.00 -21.11 17.49
C ASN A 71 -16.87 -21.46 16.53
N LEU A 72 -15.66 -20.88 16.69
CA LEU A 72 -14.48 -21.26 15.92
C LEU A 72 -14.20 -22.77 16.02
N LYS A 73 -14.51 -23.39 17.16
CA LYS A 73 -14.42 -24.85 17.34
C LYS A 73 -15.25 -25.61 16.32
N ASN A 74 -16.51 -25.16 16.09
CA ASN A 74 -17.42 -25.81 15.17
C ASN A 74 -17.00 -25.61 13.72
N ILE A 75 -16.57 -24.39 13.36
CA ILE A 75 -16.07 -24.06 12.01
C ILE A 75 -14.81 -24.90 11.72
N HIS A 76 -13.87 -24.95 12.67
CA HIS A 76 -12.68 -25.75 12.56
C HIS A 76 -12.97 -27.23 12.35
N ALA A 77 -13.86 -27.80 13.19
CA ALA A 77 -14.24 -29.21 13.09
C ALA A 77 -14.93 -29.52 11.74
N ALA A 78 -15.83 -28.65 11.28
CA ALA A 78 -16.52 -28.84 10.01
C ALA A 78 -15.55 -28.80 8.79
N LEU A 79 -14.60 -27.89 8.76
CA LEU A 79 -13.56 -27.84 7.74
C LEU A 79 -12.67 -29.09 7.77
N ARG A 80 -12.26 -29.55 8.95
CA ARG A 80 -11.47 -30.78 9.11
C ARG A 80 -12.24 -32.02 8.66
N ALA A 81 -13.54 -32.12 8.95
CA ALA A 81 -14.41 -33.20 8.48
C ALA A 81 -14.51 -33.24 6.94
N LYS A 82 -14.41 -32.10 6.26
CA LYS A 82 -14.37 -31.99 4.80
C LYS A 82 -12.95 -32.19 4.22
N GLY A 83 -11.94 -32.48 5.04
CA GLY A 83 -10.57 -32.73 4.62
C GLY A 83 -9.71 -31.47 4.40
N HIS A 84 -10.21 -30.31 4.79
CA HIS A 84 -9.44 -29.06 4.72
C HIS A 84 -8.58 -28.88 5.99
N HIS A 85 -7.26 -28.74 5.80
CA HIS A 85 -6.29 -28.54 6.89
C HIS A 85 -5.69 -27.12 6.91
N THR A 86 -6.23 -26.21 6.12
CA THR A 86 -5.81 -24.81 6.09
C THR A 86 -5.96 -24.17 7.47
N PRO A 87 -4.92 -23.52 8.02
CA PRO A 87 -4.98 -22.89 9.33
C PRO A 87 -6.01 -21.76 9.38
N LEU A 88 -6.72 -21.69 10.50
CA LEU A 88 -7.64 -20.62 10.83
C LEU A 88 -6.96 -19.54 11.67
N VAL A 89 -7.36 -18.29 11.44
CA VAL A 89 -6.84 -17.12 12.17
C VAL A 89 -8.02 -16.37 12.79
N ALA A 90 -8.06 -16.29 14.11
CA ALA A 90 -9.03 -15.46 14.82
C ALA A 90 -8.60 -13.98 14.80
N ASP A 91 -9.49 -13.08 14.41
CA ASP A 91 -9.26 -11.63 14.38
C ASP A 91 -9.95 -10.95 15.55
N VAL A 92 -9.21 -10.78 16.66
CA VAL A 92 -9.74 -10.26 17.92
C VAL A 92 -9.47 -8.77 18.06
N HIS A 93 -10.48 -8.03 18.50
CA HIS A 93 -10.43 -6.60 18.83
C HIS A 93 -11.13 -6.31 20.15
N PHE A 94 -10.66 -5.31 20.89
CA PHE A 94 -11.25 -4.70 22.11
C PHE A 94 -11.35 -5.60 23.35
N ASN A 95 -11.32 -6.90 23.23
CA ASN A 95 -11.55 -7.79 24.36
C ASN A 95 -10.46 -8.88 24.42
N ALA A 96 -9.49 -8.66 25.28
CA ALA A 96 -8.38 -9.59 25.45
C ALA A 96 -8.84 -11.01 25.89
N ASN A 97 -9.96 -11.13 26.65
CA ASN A 97 -10.47 -12.43 27.09
C ASN A 97 -11.02 -13.28 25.94
N VAL A 98 -11.45 -12.62 24.84
CA VAL A 98 -11.86 -13.31 23.61
C VAL A 98 -10.66 -13.96 22.92
N ALA A 99 -9.49 -13.33 22.99
CA ALA A 99 -8.26 -13.90 22.46
C ALA A 99 -7.84 -15.18 23.17
N ASP A 100 -8.04 -15.24 24.50
CA ASP A 100 -7.74 -16.43 25.31
C ASP A 100 -8.56 -17.63 24.82
N VAL A 101 -9.87 -17.46 24.64
CA VAL A 101 -10.76 -18.52 24.13
C VAL A 101 -10.43 -18.88 22.68
N ALA A 102 -10.20 -17.90 21.81
CA ALA A 102 -9.88 -18.15 20.41
C ALA A 102 -8.58 -18.95 20.23
N ALA A 103 -7.61 -18.78 21.14
CA ALA A 103 -6.33 -19.49 21.10
C ALA A 103 -6.47 -21.01 21.32
N GLU A 104 -7.59 -21.46 21.90
CA GLU A 104 -7.87 -22.89 22.08
C GLU A 104 -8.39 -23.57 20.80
N TYR A 105 -8.90 -22.80 19.84
CA TYR A 105 -9.64 -23.34 18.69
C TYR A 105 -9.09 -22.92 17.32
N THR A 106 -8.02 -22.12 17.28
CA THR A 106 -7.40 -21.69 16.02
C THR A 106 -5.89 -21.81 16.06
N GLU A 107 -5.27 -21.95 14.91
CA GLU A 107 -3.81 -22.08 14.79
C GLU A 107 -3.09 -20.74 14.94
N LYS A 108 -3.81 -19.62 14.80
CA LYS A 108 -3.26 -18.28 15.00
C LYS A 108 -4.32 -17.32 15.52
N VAL A 109 -3.94 -16.46 16.46
CA VAL A 109 -4.77 -15.35 16.94
C VAL A 109 -4.13 -14.01 16.58
N ARG A 110 -4.87 -13.11 15.96
CA ARG A 110 -4.47 -11.72 15.79
C ARG A 110 -5.03 -10.88 16.91
N ILE A 111 -4.16 -10.14 17.55
CA ILE A 111 -4.51 -9.06 18.48
C ILE A 111 -4.11 -7.70 17.91
N ASN A 112 -4.78 -6.64 18.36
CA ASN A 112 -4.46 -5.27 17.97
C ASN A 112 -3.94 -4.48 19.18
N PRO A 113 -2.64 -4.14 19.23
CA PRO A 113 -2.05 -3.35 20.32
C PRO A 113 -2.84 -2.11 20.69
N GLY A 114 -3.40 -1.41 19.71
CA GLY A 114 -4.15 -0.17 19.93
C GLY A 114 -5.46 -0.31 20.70
N ASN A 115 -5.96 -1.53 20.91
CA ASN A 115 -7.20 -1.79 21.64
C ASN A 115 -7.23 -3.14 22.38
N TYR A 116 -6.06 -3.71 22.67
CA TYR A 116 -5.96 -4.98 23.41
C TYR A 116 -6.10 -4.77 24.92
N VAL A 117 -5.37 -3.80 25.47
CA VAL A 117 -5.43 -3.36 26.88
C VAL A 117 -5.82 -1.90 26.95
N ASP A 118 -5.24 -1.09 26.06
CA ASP A 118 -5.61 0.32 25.92
C ASP A 118 -7.09 0.44 25.50
N PRO A 119 -7.81 1.47 26.01
CA PRO A 119 -9.17 1.71 25.57
C PRO A 119 -9.21 2.11 24.08
N ALA A 120 -10.35 1.86 23.45
CA ALA A 120 -10.58 2.31 22.09
C ALA A 120 -10.26 3.80 21.93
N ARG A 121 -9.63 4.18 20.81
CA ARG A 121 -9.24 5.55 20.48
C ARG A 121 -10.42 6.51 20.60
N LYS A 122 -10.26 7.56 21.40
CA LYS A 122 -11.26 8.61 21.64
C LYS A 122 -10.82 9.99 21.14
N PHE A 123 -9.61 10.08 20.56
CA PHE A 123 -8.98 11.33 20.10
C PHE A 123 -8.79 12.37 21.22
N ILE A 124 -8.56 11.92 22.45
CA ILE A 124 -8.31 12.78 23.62
C ILE A 124 -6.82 13.06 23.78
N GLN A 125 -6.53 14.20 24.42
CA GLN A 125 -5.16 14.51 24.83
C GLN A 125 -4.92 13.97 26.25
N ILE A 126 -3.85 13.19 26.41
CA ILE A 126 -3.40 12.61 27.67
C ILE A 126 -1.91 12.93 27.81
N ALA A 127 -1.51 13.52 28.91
CA ALA A 127 -0.10 13.69 29.24
C ALA A 127 0.28 12.67 30.32
N TYR A 128 1.23 11.81 30.00
CA TYR A 128 1.80 10.84 30.97
C TYR A 128 3.20 11.29 31.38
N THR A 129 3.49 11.20 32.69
CA THR A 129 4.88 11.17 33.15
C THR A 129 5.54 9.85 32.73
N ASP A 130 6.86 9.73 32.83
CA ASP A 130 7.57 8.49 32.51
C ASP A 130 7.16 7.35 33.46
N GLU A 131 6.90 7.65 34.74
CA GLU A 131 6.42 6.70 35.73
C GLU A 131 5.01 6.21 35.42
N GLU A 132 4.10 7.10 35.07
CA GLU A 132 2.72 6.75 34.66
C GLU A 132 2.74 5.91 33.38
N TYR A 133 3.58 6.26 32.41
CA TYR A 133 3.72 5.50 31.18
C TYR A 133 4.26 4.08 31.46
N ALA A 134 5.26 3.95 32.35
CA ALA A 134 5.78 2.65 32.76
C ALA A 134 4.71 1.78 33.45
N GLN A 135 3.78 2.39 34.21
CA GLN A 135 2.64 1.68 34.80
C GLN A 135 1.67 1.16 33.74
N GLU A 136 1.42 1.94 32.66
CA GLU A 136 0.60 1.47 31.54
C GLU A 136 1.26 0.30 30.81
N LEU A 137 2.58 0.33 30.59
CA LEU A 137 3.33 -0.81 30.03
C LEU A 137 3.22 -2.05 30.91
N LYS A 138 3.27 -1.87 32.24
CA LYS A 138 3.10 -2.97 33.19
C LYS A 138 1.70 -3.60 33.09
N LYS A 139 0.65 -2.81 32.94
CA LYS A 139 -0.71 -3.32 32.71
C LYS A 139 -0.80 -4.16 31.43
N ILE A 140 -0.11 -3.73 30.36
CA ILE A 140 -0.04 -4.49 29.11
C ILE A 140 0.65 -5.83 29.37
N GLU A 141 1.82 -5.83 30.03
CA GLU A 141 2.55 -7.04 30.36
C GLU A 141 1.70 -8.00 31.21
N ASP A 142 1.08 -7.50 32.28
CA ASP A 142 0.27 -8.29 33.21
C ASP A 142 -0.92 -8.98 32.52
N ARG A 143 -1.47 -8.38 31.47
CA ARG A 143 -2.57 -8.97 30.69
C ARG A 143 -2.07 -9.86 29.55
N PHE A 144 -0.95 -9.50 28.93
CA PHE A 144 -0.46 -10.19 27.74
C PHE A 144 0.28 -11.49 28.05
N VAL A 145 1.05 -11.54 29.15
CA VAL A 145 1.80 -12.75 29.54
C VAL A 145 0.89 -13.97 29.80
N PRO A 146 -0.25 -13.87 30.50
CA PRO A 146 -1.19 -14.99 30.62
C PRO A 146 -1.67 -15.51 29.27
N PHE A 147 -1.98 -14.61 28.31
CA PHE A 147 -2.37 -15.01 26.96
C PHE A 147 -1.25 -15.74 26.21
N LEU A 148 0.01 -15.27 26.33
CA LEU A 148 1.16 -15.98 25.75
C LEU A 148 1.29 -17.40 26.30
N ASN A 149 0.99 -17.61 27.58
CA ASN A 149 1.03 -18.94 28.20
C ASN A 149 -0.07 -19.86 27.66
N ILE A 150 -1.28 -19.34 27.42
CA ILE A 150 -2.36 -20.07 26.73
C ILE A 150 -1.92 -20.46 25.31
N CYS A 151 -1.33 -19.52 24.56
CA CYS A 151 -0.81 -19.79 23.22
C CYS A 151 0.30 -20.85 23.23
N LYS A 152 1.23 -20.83 24.20
CA LYS A 152 2.25 -21.87 24.36
C LYS A 152 1.63 -23.25 24.61
N ALA A 153 0.61 -23.32 25.46
CA ALA A 153 -0.07 -24.57 25.80
C ALA A 153 -0.81 -25.19 24.63
N ASN A 154 -1.38 -24.35 23.73
CA ASN A 154 -2.17 -24.77 22.57
C ASN A 154 -1.37 -24.78 21.26
N GLN A 155 -0.07 -24.44 21.27
CA GLN A 155 0.76 -24.30 20.07
C GLN A 155 0.17 -23.30 19.07
N THR A 156 -0.46 -22.25 19.57
CA THR A 156 -1.11 -21.20 18.79
C THR A 156 -0.14 -20.06 18.55
N ALA A 157 0.10 -19.74 17.29
CA ALA A 157 0.86 -18.55 16.92
C ALA A 157 0.07 -17.28 17.17
N ILE A 158 0.74 -16.15 17.31
CA ILE A 158 0.08 -14.86 17.41
C ILE A 158 0.46 -13.95 16.26
N ARG A 159 -0.46 -13.04 15.90
CA ARG A 159 -0.13 -11.90 15.06
C ARG A 159 -0.38 -10.60 15.83
N ILE A 160 0.70 -9.85 16.07
CA ILE A 160 0.62 -8.49 16.56
C ILE A 160 0.31 -7.60 15.38
N GLY A 161 -0.94 -7.15 15.29
CA GLY A 161 -1.47 -6.46 14.11
C GLY A 161 -1.87 -5.03 14.41
N VAL A 162 -0.97 -4.08 14.17
CA VAL A 162 -1.24 -2.64 14.31
C VAL A 162 -1.89 -2.10 13.05
N ASN A 163 -2.98 -1.37 13.22
CA ASN A 163 -3.57 -0.54 12.19
C ASN A 163 -3.37 0.92 12.57
N HIS A 164 -2.91 1.75 11.64
CA HIS A 164 -2.71 3.20 11.85
C HIS A 164 -3.97 3.85 12.41
N GLY A 165 -5.14 3.52 11.86
CA GLY A 165 -6.41 4.08 12.28
C GLY A 165 -6.86 3.74 13.69
N SER A 166 -6.37 2.65 14.28
CA SER A 166 -6.71 2.23 15.65
C SER A 166 -5.56 2.38 16.65
N LEU A 167 -4.57 3.22 16.35
CA LEU A 167 -3.47 3.54 17.26
C LEU A 167 -4.04 4.15 18.54
N SER A 168 -3.60 3.68 19.73
CA SER A 168 -4.13 4.14 21.01
C SER A 168 -3.82 5.63 21.28
N ASP A 169 -4.68 6.30 22.05
CA ASP A 169 -4.42 7.68 22.45
C ASP A 169 -3.13 7.80 23.28
N ARG A 170 -2.75 6.79 24.07
CA ARG A 170 -1.50 6.72 24.81
C ARG A 170 -0.26 6.83 23.91
N ILE A 171 -0.19 5.98 22.88
CA ILE A 171 0.91 6.00 21.91
C ILE A 171 0.92 7.33 21.14
N ARG A 172 -0.25 7.77 20.67
CA ARG A 172 -0.38 8.98 19.86
C ARG A 172 0.05 10.24 20.60
N ASN A 173 -0.27 10.34 21.88
CA ASN A 173 0.11 11.50 22.68
C ASN A 173 1.61 11.52 23.03
N ARG A 174 2.26 10.35 23.16
CA ARG A 174 3.69 10.25 23.47
C ARG A 174 4.59 10.31 22.25
N TYR A 175 4.24 9.60 21.17
CA TYR A 175 5.08 9.41 19.98
C TYR A 175 4.52 10.10 18.72
N GLY A 176 3.32 10.66 18.79
CA GLY A 176 2.63 11.26 17.65
C GLY A 176 1.85 10.24 16.80
N ASP A 177 1.04 10.78 15.90
CA ASP A 177 0.33 10.02 14.84
C ASP A 177 1.27 9.86 13.62
N THR A 178 2.40 9.21 13.84
CA THR A 178 3.58 9.13 12.95
C THR A 178 3.98 7.68 12.71
N PRO A 179 4.79 7.40 11.68
CA PRO A 179 5.38 6.08 11.48
C PRO A 179 6.12 5.55 12.71
N GLU A 180 6.82 6.41 13.45
CA GLU A 180 7.53 6.06 14.69
C GLU A 180 6.58 5.61 15.81
N GLY A 181 5.46 6.32 15.97
CA GLY A 181 4.41 5.93 16.93
C GLY A 181 3.76 4.59 16.57
N ILE A 182 3.54 4.33 15.28
CA ILE A 182 3.04 3.03 14.79
C ILE A 182 4.03 1.91 15.12
N VAL A 183 5.32 2.14 14.91
CA VAL A 183 6.40 1.18 15.21
C VAL A 183 6.46 0.90 16.71
N GLU A 184 6.45 1.93 17.56
CA GLU A 184 6.53 1.74 19.01
C GLU A 184 5.33 0.95 19.56
N SER A 185 4.13 1.15 18.98
CA SER A 185 2.97 0.33 19.32
C SER A 185 3.18 -1.17 19.07
N CYS A 186 4.00 -1.54 18.07
CA CYS A 186 4.43 -2.93 17.87
C CYS A 186 5.51 -3.33 18.87
N MET A 187 6.53 -2.50 19.03
CA MET A 187 7.75 -2.83 19.78
C MET A 187 7.47 -3.07 21.28
N GLU A 188 6.51 -2.37 21.87
CA GLU A 188 6.09 -2.60 23.25
C GLU A 188 5.67 -4.07 23.47
N PHE A 189 4.87 -4.64 22.57
CA PHE A 189 4.45 -6.05 22.64
C PHE A 189 5.57 -7.02 22.27
N LEU A 190 6.42 -6.66 21.31
CA LEU A 190 7.53 -7.52 20.89
C LEU A 190 8.58 -7.69 21.98
N ARG A 191 8.86 -6.63 22.75
CA ARG A 191 9.79 -6.72 23.91
C ARG A 191 9.26 -7.67 24.96
N ILE A 192 7.94 -7.73 25.19
CA ILE A 192 7.32 -8.73 26.08
C ILE A 192 7.48 -10.13 25.50
N CYS A 193 7.19 -10.33 24.21
CA CYS A 193 7.39 -11.63 23.56
C CYS A 193 8.84 -12.12 23.68
N LYS A 194 9.81 -11.23 23.46
CA LYS A 194 11.25 -11.55 23.61
C LYS A 194 11.59 -11.92 25.05
N LYS A 195 11.11 -11.15 26.02
CA LYS A 195 11.30 -11.41 27.46
C LYS A 195 10.73 -12.78 27.87
N GLU A 196 9.53 -13.10 27.39
CA GLU A 196 8.84 -14.36 27.66
C GLU A 196 9.31 -15.53 26.78
N GLN A 197 10.30 -15.32 25.91
CA GLN A 197 10.81 -16.29 24.94
C GLN A 197 9.73 -16.90 24.05
N PHE A 198 8.69 -16.12 23.72
CA PHE A 198 7.63 -16.53 22.83
C PHE A 198 8.05 -16.22 21.38
N LYS A 199 8.23 -17.27 20.55
CA LYS A 199 8.83 -17.18 19.22
C LYS A 199 7.82 -17.18 18.08
N ASP A 200 6.63 -17.76 18.29
CA ASP A 200 5.61 -17.91 17.23
C ASP A 200 4.81 -16.63 17.03
N VAL A 201 5.52 -15.56 16.63
CA VAL A 201 5.00 -14.22 16.45
C VAL A 201 5.13 -13.80 14.98
N VAL A 202 4.02 -13.38 14.38
CA VAL A 202 3.94 -12.65 13.11
C VAL A 202 3.55 -11.21 13.40
N ILE A 203 4.05 -10.26 12.64
CA ILE A 203 3.74 -8.84 12.86
C ILE A 203 3.10 -8.26 11.62
N SER A 204 2.20 -7.31 11.80
CA SER A 204 1.71 -6.48 10.68
C SER A 204 1.51 -5.04 11.11
N ILE A 205 1.91 -4.13 10.22
CA ILE A 205 1.49 -2.74 10.22
C ILE A 205 0.64 -2.52 8.98
N LYS A 206 -0.52 -1.91 9.15
CA LYS A 206 -1.42 -1.58 8.05
C LYS A 206 -1.87 -0.13 8.13
N SER A 207 -1.99 0.50 6.98
CA SER A 207 -2.55 1.84 6.80
C SER A 207 -3.27 1.91 5.46
N SER A 208 -4.25 2.79 5.34
CA SER A 208 -4.89 3.14 4.06
C SER A 208 -3.98 4.05 3.21
N ASN A 209 -3.02 4.72 3.82
CA ASN A 209 -1.96 5.48 3.15
C ASN A 209 -0.77 4.56 2.87
N THR A 210 -0.52 4.28 1.59
CA THR A 210 0.55 3.36 1.15
C THR A 210 1.94 3.84 1.56
N ILE A 211 2.21 5.14 1.50
CA ILE A 211 3.51 5.73 1.87
C ILE A 211 3.77 5.53 3.38
N VAL A 212 2.79 5.88 4.22
CA VAL A 212 2.88 5.68 5.68
C VAL A 212 3.07 4.20 6.02
N MET A 213 2.35 3.32 5.34
CA MET A 213 2.44 1.87 5.57
C MET A 213 3.85 1.36 5.24
N VAL A 214 4.38 1.68 4.06
CA VAL A 214 5.72 1.23 3.64
C VAL A 214 6.81 1.79 4.55
N GLN A 215 6.76 3.08 4.85
CA GLN A 215 7.73 3.72 5.76
C GLN A 215 7.69 3.10 7.15
N SER A 216 6.51 2.89 7.72
CA SER A 216 6.37 2.28 9.06
C SER A 216 6.91 0.86 9.11
N VAL A 217 6.72 0.06 8.05
CA VAL A 217 7.26 -1.31 8.01
C VAL A 217 8.79 -1.30 7.85
N ARG A 218 9.35 -0.40 7.04
CA ARG A 218 10.81 -0.21 6.93
C ARG A 218 11.43 0.16 8.29
N LEU A 219 10.81 1.12 8.99
CA LEU A 219 11.23 1.52 10.35
C LEU A 219 11.09 0.39 11.37
N LEU A 220 10.02 -0.41 11.29
CA LEU A 220 9.83 -1.56 12.17
C LEU A 220 10.95 -2.60 11.98
N VAL A 221 11.33 -2.88 10.73
CA VAL A 221 12.43 -3.81 10.43
C VAL A 221 13.73 -3.30 11.05
N ASP A 222 14.05 -2.03 10.90
CA ASP A 222 15.24 -1.40 11.49
C ASP A 222 15.20 -1.44 13.03
N ALA A 223 14.07 -1.15 13.64
CA ALA A 223 13.88 -1.20 15.09
C ALA A 223 14.03 -2.63 15.63
N MET A 224 13.46 -3.61 14.95
CA MET A 224 13.61 -5.03 15.32
C MET A 224 15.06 -5.50 15.18
N ASP A 225 15.74 -5.16 14.08
CA ASP A 225 17.14 -5.56 13.86
C ASP A 225 18.07 -4.95 14.92
N LYS A 226 17.82 -3.71 15.37
CA LYS A 226 18.56 -3.06 16.47
C LYS A 226 18.40 -3.77 17.82
N GLU A 227 17.26 -4.39 18.05
CA GLU A 227 16.96 -5.14 19.28
C GLU A 227 17.13 -6.66 19.09
N ASP A 228 17.80 -7.11 18.02
CA ASP A 228 18.01 -8.53 17.69
C ASP A 228 16.69 -9.33 17.68
N MET A 229 15.72 -8.83 16.90
CA MET A 229 14.44 -9.45 16.63
C MET A 229 14.25 -9.63 15.14
N HIS A 230 13.88 -10.84 14.70
CA HIS A 230 13.75 -11.17 13.27
C HIS A 230 12.40 -11.80 12.94
N TYR A 231 11.33 -11.34 13.59
CA TYR A 231 10.00 -11.87 13.38
C TYR A 231 9.51 -11.67 11.93
N PRO A 232 8.75 -12.65 11.38
CA PRO A 232 8.16 -12.54 10.05
C PRO A 232 7.04 -11.50 10.00
N LEU A 233 6.86 -10.93 8.79
CA LEU A 233 5.96 -9.83 8.53
C LEU A 233 4.80 -10.24 7.63
N HIS A 234 3.59 -9.84 8.04
CA HIS A 234 2.37 -9.93 7.24
C HIS A 234 2.05 -8.56 6.65
N LEU A 235 2.06 -8.46 5.31
CA LEU A 235 1.83 -7.20 4.61
C LEU A 235 0.38 -7.05 4.14
N GLY A 236 -0.09 -5.82 4.10
CA GLY A 236 -1.38 -5.47 3.54
C GLY A 236 -1.68 -3.99 3.66
N VAL A 237 -2.39 -3.45 2.66
CA VAL A 237 -2.97 -2.11 2.71
C VAL A 237 -4.40 -2.25 3.24
N THR A 238 -4.79 -1.45 4.24
CA THR A 238 -6.18 -1.44 4.71
C THR A 238 -7.02 -0.51 3.83
N GLU A 239 -8.31 -0.81 3.75
CA GLU A 239 -9.29 0.04 3.06
C GLU A 239 -8.82 0.45 1.66
N ALA A 240 -8.27 -0.52 0.93
CA ALA A 240 -7.71 -0.29 -0.40
C ALA A 240 -8.79 0.09 -1.43
N GLY A 241 -10.03 -0.33 -1.19
CA GLY A 241 -11.14 -0.09 -2.09
C GLY A 241 -11.48 -1.31 -2.94
N GLU A 242 -12.20 -1.09 -4.01
CA GLU A 242 -12.64 -2.13 -4.95
C GLU A 242 -12.03 -1.97 -6.34
N GLY A 243 -12.21 -2.99 -7.17
CA GLY A 243 -11.85 -2.95 -8.59
C GLY A 243 -10.38 -2.62 -8.82
N GLU A 244 -10.13 -1.80 -9.83
CA GLU A 244 -8.77 -1.40 -10.23
C GLU A 244 -8.05 -0.60 -9.15
N ASP A 245 -8.76 0.30 -8.48
CA ASP A 245 -8.17 1.18 -7.46
C ASP A 245 -7.62 0.37 -6.28
N GLY A 246 -8.39 -0.62 -5.80
CA GLY A 246 -7.99 -1.51 -4.73
C GLY A 246 -6.79 -2.38 -5.10
N ARG A 247 -6.79 -2.92 -6.33
CA ARG A 247 -5.70 -3.73 -6.86
C ARG A 247 -4.41 -2.94 -7.01
N ILE A 248 -4.46 -1.78 -7.65
CA ILE A 248 -3.31 -0.89 -7.85
C ILE A 248 -2.75 -0.42 -6.51
N LYS A 249 -3.61 0.01 -5.59
CA LYS A 249 -3.21 0.49 -4.26
C LYS A 249 -2.53 -0.61 -3.44
N SER A 250 -3.06 -1.83 -3.49
CA SER A 250 -2.45 -2.99 -2.86
C SER A 250 -1.09 -3.34 -3.49
N ALA A 251 -1.00 -3.32 -4.82
CA ALA A 251 0.23 -3.59 -5.55
C ALA A 251 1.33 -2.55 -5.28
N VAL A 252 0.97 -1.26 -5.21
CA VAL A 252 1.90 -0.17 -4.83
C VAL A 252 2.48 -0.40 -3.44
N GLY A 253 1.63 -0.65 -2.43
CA GLY A 253 2.08 -0.75 -1.04
C GLY A 253 2.78 -2.08 -0.73
N ILE A 254 2.13 -3.20 -1.04
CA ILE A 254 2.69 -4.55 -0.80
C ILE A 254 3.90 -4.79 -1.71
N GLY A 255 3.78 -4.41 -2.99
CA GLY A 255 4.84 -4.58 -3.97
C GLY A 255 6.11 -3.84 -3.62
N ALA A 256 6.02 -2.62 -3.09
CA ALA A 256 7.18 -1.84 -2.63
C ALA A 256 7.98 -2.58 -1.56
N LEU A 257 7.30 -3.14 -0.55
CA LEU A 257 7.96 -3.89 0.53
C LEU A 257 8.51 -5.23 0.07
N LEU A 258 7.73 -5.98 -0.71
CA LEU A 258 8.21 -7.25 -1.27
C LEU A 258 9.44 -7.02 -2.19
N ALA A 259 9.48 -5.93 -2.94
CA ALA A 259 10.62 -5.56 -3.79
C ALA A 259 11.87 -5.22 -2.98
N ASP A 260 11.70 -4.71 -1.75
CA ASP A 260 12.79 -4.52 -0.77
C ASP A 260 13.17 -5.84 -0.05
N GLY A 261 12.56 -6.97 -0.42
CA GLY A 261 12.77 -8.26 0.23
C GLY A 261 12.04 -8.44 1.56
N ILE A 262 11.13 -7.53 1.92
CA ILE A 262 10.38 -7.54 3.18
C ILE A 262 9.00 -8.17 2.96
N GLY A 263 8.66 -9.18 3.76
CA GLY A 263 7.34 -9.80 3.79
C GLY A 263 7.38 -11.32 3.67
N ASP A 264 6.62 -11.98 4.55
CA ASP A 264 6.57 -13.43 4.66
C ASP A 264 5.15 -13.99 4.45
N THR A 265 4.15 -13.13 4.61
CA THR A 265 2.75 -13.41 4.27
C THR A 265 2.05 -12.12 3.87
N ILE A 266 1.07 -12.21 2.99
CA ILE A 266 0.33 -11.05 2.50
C ILE A 266 -1.17 -11.26 2.51
N ARG A 267 -1.92 -10.16 2.60
CA ARG A 267 -3.34 -10.08 2.25
C ARG A 267 -3.60 -8.85 1.40
N VAL A 268 -4.10 -9.05 0.21
CA VAL A 268 -4.78 -8.01 -0.56
C VAL A 268 -6.18 -7.81 0.03
N SER A 269 -6.58 -6.58 0.30
CA SER A 269 -7.89 -6.27 0.90
C SER A 269 -8.74 -5.53 -0.12
N LEU A 270 -9.73 -6.23 -0.69
CA LEU A 270 -10.65 -5.68 -1.68
C LEU A 270 -12.07 -5.63 -1.13
N SER A 271 -12.84 -4.61 -1.52
CA SER A 271 -14.28 -4.51 -1.24
C SER A 271 -15.06 -5.38 -2.25
N GLU A 272 -14.69 -6.66 -2.34
CA GLU A 272 -15.21 -7.69 -3.24
C GLU A 272 -15.34 -9.01 -2.47
N GLU A 273 -15.80 -10.08 -3.14
CA GLU A 273 -15.80 -11.42 -2.53
C GLU A 273 -14.36 -11.84 -2.17
N PRO A 274 -14.13 -12.41 -0.96
CA PRO A 274 -12.78 -12.62 -0.43
C PRO A 274 -11.91 -13.55 -1.28
N GLU A 275 -12.47 -14.47 -2.03
CA GLU A 275 -11.72 -15.32 -2.96
C GLU A 275 -11.10 -14.55 -4.12
N CYS A 276 -11.64 -13.37 -4.48
CA CYS A 276 -11.09 -12.49 -5.52
C CYS A 276 -9.73 -11.86 -5.11
N GLU A 277 -9.42 -11.81 -3.81
CA GLU A 277 -8.13 -11.33 -3.29
C GLU A 277 -6.97 -12.26 -3.68
N ILE A 278 -7.22 -13.57 -3.77
CA ILE A 278 -6.18 -14.60 -3.91
C ILE A 278 -5.42 -14.54 -5.24
N PRO A 279 -6.07 -14.45 -6.41
CA PRO A 279 -5.34 -14.33 -7.69
C PRO A 279 -4.47 -13.08 -7.74
N VAL A 280 -4.94 -11.96 -7.21
CA VAL A 280 -4.19 -10.70 -7.15
C VAL A 280 -2.95 -10.84 -6.27
N ALA A 281 -3.11 -11.44 -5.08
CA ALA A 281 -2.00 -11.68 -4.16
C ALA A 281 -0.94 -12.62 -4.77
N LYS A 282 -1.38 -13.71 -5.41
CA LYS A 282 -0.49 -14.65 -6.12
C LYS A 282 0.28 -13.95 -7.24
N HIS A 283 -0.38 -13.11 -8.02
CA HIS A 283 0.26 -12.37 -9.10
C HIS A 283 1.38 -11.48 -8.58
N ILE A 284 1.11 -10.66 -7.55
CA ILE A 284 2.11 -9.77 -6.92
C ILE A 284 3.31 -10.57 -6.41
N VAL A 285 3.07 -11.66 -5.66
CA VAL A 285 4.16 -12.51 -5.12
C VAL A 285 4.98 -13.11 -6.24
N ASN A 286 4.34 -13.71 -7.25
CA ASN A 286 5.03 -14.36 -8.36
C ASN A 286 5.84 -13.36 -9.20
N TYR A 287 5.33 -12.14 -9.40
CA TYR A 287 6.04 -11.10 -10.14
C TYR A 287 7.32 -10.66 -9.43
N ILE A 288 7.25 -10.48 -8.12
CA ILE A 288 8.42 -10.08 -7.31
C ILE A 288 9.43 -11.22 -7.20
N THR A 289 8.99 -12.45 -6.92
CA THR A 289 9.92 -13.57 -6.68
C THR A 289 10.72 -13.96 -7.91
N LYS A 290 10.23 -13.64 -9.11
CA LYS A 290 10.98 -13.81 -10.38
C LYS A 290 12.25 -12.94 -10.45
N ARG A 291 12.41 -11.94 -9.59
CA ARG A 291 13.63 -11.11 -9.52
C ARG A 291 14.82 -11.85 -8.89
N ALA A 292 14.57 -12.92 -8.14
CA ALA A 292 15.64 -13.71 -7.51
C ALA A 292 16.63 -14.24 -8.54
N GLY A 293 17.92 -14.21 -8.18
CA GLY A 293 18.99 -14.70 -9.05
C GLY A 293 19.34 -13.78 -10.24
N HIS A 294 18.87 -12.52 -10.23
CA HIS A 294 19.25 -11.53 -11.23
C HIS A 294 20.77 -11.24 -11.23
N LEU A 295 21.27 -10.68 -12.31
CA LEU A 295 22.67 -10.22 -12.40
C LEU A 295 22.92 -9.14 -11.34
N LEU A 296 24.13 -9.14 -10.75
CA LEU A 296 24.53 -8.16 -9.74
C LEU A 296 24.52 -6.74 -10.32
N ILE A 297 23.92 -5.83 -9.57
CA ILE A 297 23.91 -4.39 -9.85
C ILE A 297 24.93 -3.72 -8.90
N PRO A 298 26.14 -3.37 -9.37
CA PRO A 298 27.21 -2.82 -8.53
C PRO A 298 27.05 -1.31 -8.36
N ALA A 299 26.05 -0.88 -7.58
CA ALA A 299 25.77 0.54 -7.37
C ALA A 299 26.08 0.99 -5.94
N GLU A 300 26.30 2.31 -5.78
CA GLU A 300 26.60 2.95 -4.51
C GLU A 300 25.44 3.86 -4.07
N GLN A 301 24.99 3.67 -2.84
CA GLN A 301 23.93 4.51 -2.27
C GLN A 301 24.42 5.94 -2.05
N ASN A 302 23.60 6.92 -2.44
CA ASN A 302 23.87 8.33 -2.13
C ASN A 302 23.79 8.57 -0.62
N LYS A 303 24.79 9.27 -0.07
CA LYS A 303 24.95 9.53 1.37
C LYS A 303 23.83 10.38 1.97
N ASN A 304 23.16 11.18 1.17
CA ASN A 304 22.05 12.05 1.61
C ASN A 304 20.68 11.38 1.46
N PHE A 305 20.63 10.17 0.91
CA PHE A 305 19.38 9.42 0.80
C PHE A 305 19.12 8.63 2.08
N SER A 306 17.93 8.80 2.64
CA SER A 306 17.46 8.00 3.78
C SER A 306 16.41 7.00 3.33
N TYR A 307 16.72 5.72 3.45
CA TYR A 307 15.77 4.63 3.19
C TYR A 307 14.61 4.61 4.20
N LEU A 308 14.89 4.98 5.45
CA LEU A 308 13.93 4.96 6.56
C LEU A 308 13.05 6.22 6.59
N HIS A 309 13.61 7.36 6.21
CA HIS A 309 12.92 8.65 6.15
C HIS A 309 13.07 9.27 4.75
N PRO A 310 12.49 8.62 3.73
CA PRO A 310 12.63 9.09 2.37
C PRO A 310 11.95 10.45 2.19
N THR A 311 12.62 11.33 1.49
CA THR A 311 12.09 12.63 1.09
C THR A 311 12.14 12.75 -0.42
N ARG A 312 11.21 13.53 -0.98
CA ARG A 312 11.25 13.78 -2.43
C ARG A 312 12.61 14.34 -2.84
N ARG A 313 13.21 13.71 -3.85
CA ARG A 313 14.46 14.18 -4.45
C ARG A 313 14.29 15.64 -4.92
N LYS A 314 15.22 16.51 -4.52
CA LYS A 314 15.21 17.90 -4.96
C LYS A 314 15.69 17.95 -6.41
N THR A 315 14.82 18.38 -7.31
CA THR A 315 15.12 18.56 -8.72
C THR A 315 14.85 20.00 -9.13
N ARG A 316 15.48 20.46 -10.20
CA ARG A 316 15.09 21.72 -10.85
C ARG A 316 13.74 21.55 -11.56
N ALA A 317 13.05 22.65 -11.81
CA ALA A 317 11.87 22.63 -12.66
C ALA A 317 12.28 22.83 -14.12
N VAL A 318 11.85 21.93 -15.00
CA VAL A 318 11.96 22.05 -16.45
C VAL A 318 10.55 22.11 -17.02
N GLY A 319 10.10 23.31 -17.35
CA GLY A 319 8.68 23.54 -17.64
C GLY A 319 7.80 23.18 -16.46
N ASN A 320 6.88 22.24 -16.65
CA ASN A 320 6.00 21.72 -15.59
C ASN A 320 6.49 20.37 -14.99
N ILE A 321 7.76 20.01 -15.20
CA ILE A 321 8.36 18.74 -14.76
C ILE A 321 9.38 19.02 -13.65
N GLY A 322 9.36 18.24 -12.58
CA GLY A 322 10.30 18.37 -11.45
C GLY A 322 10.04 19.59 -10.56
N GLY A 323 10.98 19.93 -9.70
CA GLY A 323 10.83 20.96 -8.69
C GLY A 323 9.65 20.66 -7.76
N ASN A 324 8.81 21.68 -7.54
CA ASN A 324 7.59 21.55 -6.74
C ASN A 324 6.35 21.11 -7.55
N ASN A 325 6.52 20.82 -8.85
CA ASN A 325 5.41 20.37 -9.68
C ASN A 325 4.95 18.96 -9.29
N LYS A 326 3.67 18.66 -9.56
CA LYS A 326 3.14 17.30 -9.45
C LYS A 326 3.79 16.43 -10.53
N PRO A 327 4.03 15.13 -10.27
CA PRO A 327 4.55 14.24 -11.29
C PRO A 327 3.66 14.21 -12.53
N ILE A 328 4.30 14.22 -13.70
CA ILE A 328 3.62 14.19 -15.00
C ILE A 328 3.31 12.76 -15.44
N VAL A 329 2.39 12.65 -16.40
CA VAL A 329 2.11 11.42 -17.15
C VAL A 329 2.45 11.64 -18.62
N ILE A 330 3.27 10.76 -19.19
CA ILE A 330 3.52 10.66 -20.63
C ILE A 330 2.71 9.48 -21.18
N ALA A 331 1.93 9.72 -22.23
CA ALA A 331 1.25 8.67 -22.99
C ALA A 331 2.00 8.39 -24.30
N SER A 332 1.80 7.21 -24.90
CA SER A 332 2.32 6.84 -26.21
C SER A 332 1.23 6.92 -27.27
N ASN A 333 1.54 7.50 -28.41
CA ASN A 333 0.71 7.66 -29.60
C ASN A 333 -0.55 8.51 -29.41
N GLU A 334 -1.35 8.22 -28.39
CA GLU A 334 -2.60 8.89 -28.06
C GLU A 334 -2.70 9.13 -26.56
N GLY A 335 -3.38 10.21 -26.17
CA GLY A 335 -3.67 10.54 -24.77
C GLY A 335 -4.73 11.62 -24.68
N VAL A 336 -5.57 11.54 -23.65
CA VAL A 336 -6.64 12.52 -23.41
C VAL A 336 -6.29 13.43 -22.23
N LYS A 337 -5.71 12.86 -21.18
CA LYS A 337 -5.40 13.54 -19.92
C LYS A 337 -3.91 13.68 -19.65
N ALA A 338 -3.07 12.98 -20.44
CA ALA A 338 -1.61 13.00 -20.31
C ALA A 338 -1.05 14.42 -20.49
N ASP A 339 0.02 14.72 -19.75
CA ASP A 339 0.70 16.01 -19.83
C ASP A 339 1.52 16.12 -21.12
N TYR A 340 2.05 14.99 -21.60
CA TYR A 340 2.81 14.87 -22.85
C TYR A 340 2.40 13.60 -23.59
N ILE A 341 2.50 13.64 -24.91
CA ILE A 341 2.21 12.50 -25.79
C ILE A 341 3.43 12.22 -26.66
N TYR A 342 4.04 11.05 -26.50
CA TYR A 342 5.10 10.59 -27.39
C TYR A 342 4.49 10.00 -28.66
N THR A 343 4.87 10.53 -29.81
CA THR A 343 4.35 10.15 -31.13
C THR A 343 5.41 9.56 -32.05
N GLY A 344 6.64 9.37 -31.57
CA GLY A 344 7.74 8.83 -32.37
C GLY A 344 8.13 9.78 -33.51
N PRO A 345 8.27 9.25 -34.75
CA PRO A 345 8.76 10.04 -35.87
C PRO A 345 7.71 10.98 -36.53
N LYS A 346 6.46 10.99 -36.06
CA LYS A 346 5.40 11.77 -36.71
C LYS A 346 4.69 12.68 -35.72
N VAL A 347 4.74 13.98 -36.01
CA VAL A 347 3.87 14.94 -35.33
C VAL A 347 2.46 14.85 -35.94
N PRO A 348 1.38 14.70 -35.12
CA PRO A 348 0.02 14.66 -35.64
C PRO A 348 -0.33 15.91 -36.42
N ALA A 349 -0.95 15.76 -37.60
CA ALA A 349 -1.38 16.88 -38.43
C ALA A 349 -2.46 17.74 -37.73
N ASN A 350 -3.32 17.11 -36.94
CA ASN A 350 -4.37 17.77 -36.17
C ASN A 350 -3.90 17.94 -34.71
N ARG A 351 -3.19 19.04 -34.44
CA ARG A 351 -2.64 19.35 -33.13
C ARG A 351 -3.74 19.91 -32.23
N GLN A 352 -4.28 19.08 -31.38
CA GLN A 352 -5.03 19.55 -30.22
C GLN A 352 -4.06 20.28 -29.25
N ASN A 353 -4.54 20.95 -28.23
CA ASN A 353 -3.73 21.70 -27.25
C ASN A 353 -2.83 20.80 -26.37
N HIS A 354 -2.27 19.72 -26.92
CA HIS A 354 -1.36 18.81 -26.24
C HIS A 354 0.11 19.17 -26.48
N LYS A 355 0.96 18.70 -25.59
CA LYS A 355 2.41 18.76 -25.72
C LYS A 355 2.92 17.43 -26.28
N TYR A 356 3.70 17.48 -27.35
CA TYR A 356 4.17 16.29 -28.06
C TYR A 356 5.65 16.07 -27.84
N ILE A 357 6.04 14.82 -27.69
CA ILE A 357 7.44 14.37 -27.67
C ILE A 357 7.67 13.61 -28.97
N VAL A 358 8.71 13.99 -29.70
CA VAL A 358 9.09 13.41 -31.00
C VAL A 358 10.55 12.99 -31.00
N ASP A 359 10.89 12.03 -31.83
CA ASP A 359 12.28 11.64 -32.02
C ASP A 359 13.12 12.86 -32.44
N TYR A 360 14.34 12.98 -31.92
CA TYR A 360 15.19 14.15 -32.16
C TYR A 360 15.47 14.38 -33.66
N SER A 361 15.51 13.33 -34.48
CA SER A 361 15.67 13.41 -35.94
C SER A 361 14.53 14.10 -36.66
N GLU A 362 13.34 14.05 -36.09
CA GLU A 362 12.09 14.57 -36.65
C GLU A 362 11.65 15.88 -35.99
N TYR A 363 12.48 16.42 -35.12
CA TYR A 363 12.18 17.66 -34.42
C TYR A 363 12.51 18.90 -35.30
N HIS A 364 11.51 19.70 -35.60
CA HIS A 364 11.63 20.89 -36.43
C HIS A 364 11.27 22.21 -35.71
N SER A 365 11.46 22.27 -34.40
CA SER A 365 11.19 23.46 -33.55
C SER A 365 9.73 23.93 -33.59
N GLU A 366 8.80 23.02 -33.76
CA GLU A 366 7.39 23.34 -33.80
C GLU A 366 6.83 23.61 -32.39
N LYS A 367 5.84 24.50 -32.31
CA LYS A 367 5.22 24.88 -31.05
C LYS A 367 4.62 23.66 -30.33
N HIS A 368 4.87 23.54 -29.02
CA HIS A 368 4.44 22.42 -28.16
C HIS A 368 5.01 21.05 -28.56
N THR A 369 6.13 21.04 -29.26
CA THR A 369 6.84 19.82 -29.64
C THR A 369 8.22 19.82 -28.98
N TYR A 370 8.66 18.68 -28.47
CA TYR A 370 9.90 18.53 -27.70
C TYR A 370 10.67 17.30 -28.17
N PRO A 371 12.00 17.41 -28.37
CA PRO A 371 12.80 16.29 -28.85
C PRO A 371 13.13 15.29 -27.75
N ILE A 372 13.13 13.99 -28.08
CA ILE A 372 13.67 12.92 -27.25
C ILE A 372 14.91 12.31 -27.90
N PHE A 373 15.94 12.12 -27.10
CA PHE A 373 17.25 11.61 -27.52
C PHE A 373 17.52 10.25 -26.87
N PRO A 374 17.87 9.21 -27.62
CA PRO A 374 18.52 8.05 -27.04
C PRO A 374 19.92 8.43 -26.54
N ALA A 375 20.51 7.65 -25.63
CA ALA A 375 21.82 7.96 -25.03
C ALA A 375 22.90 8.23 -26.08
N MET A 376 22.94 7.45 -27.17
CA MET A 376 23.91 7.64 -28.27
C MET A 376 23.78 8.97 -29.02
N ALA A 377 22.65 9.65 -28.89
CA ALA A 377 22.40 10.94 -29.53
C ALA A 377 22.69 12.14 -28.60
N MET A 378 23.24 11.94 -27.41
CA MET A 378 23.64 13.02 -26.48
C MET A 378 24.46 14.14 -27.14
N PRO A 379 25.43 13.88 -28.05
CA PRO A 379 26.20 14.94 -28.71
C PRO A 379 25.35 15.94 -29.50
N PHE A 380 24.14 15.57 -29.92
CA PHE A 380 23.26 16.45 -30.68
C PHE A 380 22.38 17.35 -29.80
N ILE A 381 22.32 17.12 -28.48
CA ILE A 381 21.47 17.88 -27.55
C ILE A 381 21.76 19.38 -27.62
N GLY A 382 23.04 19.76 -27.64
CA GLY A 382 23.48 21.16 -27.70
C GLY A 382 23.16 21.88 -29.02
N SER A 383 22.99 21.14 -30.11
CA SER A 383 22.69 21.71 -31.44
C SER A 383 21.22 22.05 -31.65
N MET A 384 20.32 21.51 -30.83
CA MET A 384 18.88 21.71 -30.96
C MET A 384 18.35 22.75 -29.97
N ARG A 385 17.56 23.71 -30.46
CA ARG A 385 16.89 24.70 -29.59
C ARG A 385 15.54 24.20 -29.16
N SER A 386 15.36 23.96 -27.86
CA SER A 386 14.10 23.61 -27.23
C SER A 386 14.18 23.92 -25.73
N ASP A 387 13.09 24.40 -25.14
CA ASP A 387 13.01 24.72 -23.72
C ASP A 387 12.91 23.45 -22.85
N ILE A 388 12.54 22.33 -23.43
CA ILE A 388 12.45 21.03 -22.81
C ILE A 388 13.04 20.00 -23.78
N LYS A 389 13.92 19.17 -23.30
CA LYS A 389 14.51 18.05 -24.05
C LYS A 389 14.43 16.79 -23.18
N PHE A 390 14.19 15.66 -23.80
CA PHE A 390 14.14 14.38 -23.09
C PHE A 390 15.36 13.53 -23.47
N LEU A 391 16.02 12.94 -22.48
CA LEU A 391 17.17 12.05 -22.69
C LEU A 391 16.91 10.70 -22.04
N VAL A 392 16.89 9.65 -22.85
CA VAL A 392 16.71 8.28 -22.38
C VAL A 392 18.02 7.74 -21.81
N LEU A 393 18.02 7.35 -20.55
CA LEU A 393 19.17 6.78 -19.85
C LEU A 393 18.80 5.46 -19.17
N GLN A 394 19.77 4.56 -19.14
CA GLN A 394 19.76 3.32 -18.38
C GLN A 394 21.03 3.24 -17.55
N TYR A 395 20.96 2.57 -16.40
CA TYR A 395 22.17 2.31 -15.60
C TYR A 395 23.20 1.52 -16.44
N GLY A 396 24.46 1.92 -16.36
CA GLY A 396 25.53 1.41 -17.23
C GLY A 396 25.78 2.25 -18.48
N THR A 397 24.98 3.29 -18.76
CA THR A 397 25.38 4.35 -19.71
C THR A 397 26.64 5.03 -19.18
N PRO A 398 27.65 5.38 -20.04
CA PRO A 398 28.88 6.00 -19.57
C PRO A 398 28.63 7.25 -18.71
N VAL A 399 29.03 7.18 -17.43
CA VAL A 399 28.67 8.17 -16.41
C VAL A 399 29.19 9.55 -16.73
N GLU A 400 30.49 9.64 -17.13
CA GLU A 400 31.14 10.93 -17.43
C GLU A 400 30.42 11.67 -18.57
N GLU A 401 29.98 10.95 -19.58
CA GLU A 401 29.31 11.53 -20.75
C GLU A 401 27.94 12.13 -20.38
N TYR A 402 27.05 11.34 -19.73
CA TYR A 402 25.72 11.86 -19.43
C TYR A 402 25.74 12.89 -18.30
N VAL A 403 26.64 12.77 -17.32
CA VAL A 403 26.80 13.77 -16.25
C VAL A 403 27.26 15.11 -16.82
N ALA A 404 28.26 15.12 -17.72
CA ALA A 404 28.69 16.32 -18.41
C ALA A 404 27.56 16.94 -19.23
N CYS A 405 26.81 16.12 -19.97
CA CYS A 405 25.66 16.55 -20.76
C CYS A 405 24.57 17.19 -19.87
N LEU A 406 24.14 16.52 -18.79
CA LEU A 406 23.08 17.00 -17.91
C LEU A 406 23.46 18.30 -17.17
N LYS A 407 24.72 18.46 -16.79
CA LYS A 407 25.23 19.71 -16.20
C LYS A 407 25.28 20.86 -17.18
N ALA A 408 25.60 20.58 -18.45
CA ALA A 408 25.63 21.58 -19.52
C ALA A 408 24.22 21.97 -20.01
N HIS A 409 23.24 21.08 -19.87
CA HIS A 409 21.89 21.23 -20.41
C HIS A 409 20.83 21.14 -19.31
N PRO A 410 20.58 22.24 -18.57
CA PRO A 410 19.60 22.28 -17.49
C PRO A 410 18.15 22.05 -17.94
N GLU A 411 17.87 22.21 -19.22
CA GLU A 411 16.58 22.00 -19.87
C GLU A 411 16.26 20.52 -20.16
N VAL A 412 17.17 19.61 -19.83
CA VAL A 412 16.99 18.18 -20.09
C VAL A 412 16.22 17.50 -18.95
N VAL A 413 15.23 16.72 -19.34
CA VAL A 413 14.49 15.77 -18.49
C VAL A 413 15.03 14.36 -18.77
N VAL A 414 15.45 13.66 -17.74
CA VAL A 414 15.92 12.27 -17.86
C VAL A 414 14.71 11.34 -17.97
N VAL A 415 14.72 10.43 -18.92
CA VAL A 415 13.78 9.31 -19.04
C VAL A 415 14.53 8.05 -18.62
N CYS A 416 14.29 7.62 -17.38
CA CYS A 416 14.94 6.45 -16.79
C CYS A 416 14.23 5.17 -17.23
N VAL A 417 14.92 4.31 -17.95
CA VAL A 417 14.43 3.01 -18.42
C VAL A 417 15.23 1.86 -17.80
N SER A 418 14.65 0.67 -17.76
CA SER A 418 15.34 -0.56 -17.35
C SER A 418 14.85 -1.76 -18.13
N ASN A 419 15.79 -2.59 -18.58
CA ASN A 419 15.56 -3.92 -19.15
C ASN A 419 16.07 -5.04 -18.25
N HIS A 420 16.54 -4.69 -17.06
CA HIS A 420 17.08 -5.65 -16.10
C HIS A 420 15.98 -6.49 -15.46
N GLN A 421 16.29 -7.74 -15.06
CA GLN A 421 15.34 -8.61 -14.36
C GLN A 421 14.86 -7.97 -13.04
N ASN A 422 15.74 -7.30 -12.29
CA ASN A 422 15.40 -6.45 -11.16
C ASN A 422 15.37 -4.97 -11.60
N ARG A 423 14.31 -4.56 -12.26
CA ARG A 423 14.12 -3.19 -12.80
C ARG A 423 14.27 -2.13 -11.73
N LEU A 424 13.64 -2.34 -10.57
CA LEU A 424 13.71 -1.40 -9.45
C LEU A 424 15.16 -1.14 -9.02
N GLY A 425 15.94 -2.20 -8.86
CA GLY A 425 17.34 -2.08 -8.45
C GLY A 425 18.17 -1.28 -9.45
N GLU A 426 17.99 -1.55 -10.75
CA GLU A 426 18.71 -0.84 -11.81
C GLU A 426 18.27 0.63 -11.92
N GLN A 427 16.97 0.92 -11.79
CA GLN A 427 16.46 2.29 -11.78
C GLN A 427 16.93 3.06 -10.54
N ARG A 428 16.92 2.44 -9.36
CA ARG A 428 17.52 3.01 -8.15
C ARG A 428 19.02 3.29 -8.34
N ALA A 429 19.75 2.38 -8.98
CA ALA A 429 21.17 2.54 -9.25
C ALA A 429 21.46 3.80 -10.08
N LEU A 430 20.76 4.00 -11.20
CA LEU A 430 20.88 5.21 -12.01
C LEU A 430 20.55 6.47 -11.21
N LEU A 431 19.47 6.46 -10.42
CA LEU A 431 19.05 7.62 -9.63
C LEU A 431 20.06 7.98 -8.55
N HIS A 432 20.61 6.99 -7.86
CA HIS A 432 21.68 7.23 -6.89
C HIS A 432 22.97 7.72 -7.55
N GLU A 433 23.33 7.18 -8.72
CA GLU A 433 24.49 7.63 -9.49
C GLU A 433 24.33 9.09 -9.93
N ILE A 434 23.17 9.49 -10.46
CA ILE A 434 22.84 10.89 -10.78
C ILE A 434 22.98 11.80 -9.54
N MET A 435 22.47 11.35 -8.40
CA MET A 435 22.57 12.10 -7.12
C MET A 435 24.02 12.20 -6.63
N ASN A 436 24.82 11.14 -6.76
CA ASN A 436 26.22 11.12 -6.35
C ASN A 436 27.07 12.13 -7.14
N HIS A 437 26.68 12.41 -8.38
CA HIS A 437 27.33 13.40 -9.24
C HIS A 437 26.72 14.81 -9.13
N GLY A 438 25.76 15.03 -8.22
CA GLY A 438 25.16 16.34 -7.96
C GLY A 438 24.30 16.86 -9.12
N VAL A 439 23.71 15.97 -9.90
CA VAL A 439 22.79 16.31 -11.00
C VAL A 439 21.37 16.41 -10.47
N ASP A 440 20.68 17.51 -10.75
CA ASP A 440 19.35 17.84 -10.25
C ASP A 440 18.27 17.91 -11.36
N ASN A 441 18.56 17.42 -12.55
CA ASN A 441 17.60 17.31 -13.63
C ASN A 441 16.41 16.40 -13.20
N PRO A 442 15.17 16.73 -13.57
CA PRO A 442 14.02 15.89 -13.24
C PRO A 442 14.05 14.55 -13.98
N VAL A 443 13.41 13.54 -13.37
CA VAL A 443 13.43 12.17 -13.89
C VAL A 443 12.00 11.65 -14.06
N VAL A 444 11.69 11.20 -15.27
CA VAL A 444 10.50 10.42 -15.61
C VAL A 444 10.87 8.94 -15.62
N ILE A 445 10.16 8.13 -14.86
CA ILE A 445 10.34 6.68 -14.88
C ILE A 445 9.54 6.09 -16.04
N ALA A 446 10.21 5.46 -16.96
CA ALA A 446 9.60 4.85 -18.14
C ALA A 446 9.82 3.33 -18.13
N GLN A 447 8.77 2.58 -18.43
CA GLN A 447 8.86 1.13 -18.43
C GLN A 447 8.01 0.52 -19.55
N MET A 448 8.61 -0.41 -20.29
CA MET A 448 7.94 -1.23 -21.30
C MET A 448 7.44 -2.53 -20.68
N TYR A 449 6.19 -2.86 -20.96
CA TYR A 449 5.54 -4.14 -20.62
C TYR A 449 5.10 -4.87 -21.88
N ARG A 450 4.68 -6.11 -21.72
CA ARG A 450 4.06 -6.91 -22.78
C ARG A 450 2.91 -7.73 -22.19
N HIS A 451 1.73 -7.12 -22.16
CA HIS A 451 0.52 -7.72 -21.63
C HIS A 451 -0.66 -7.52 -22.57
N ASP A 452 -1.51 -8.54 -22.65
CA ASP A 452 -2.81 -8.48 -23.30
C ASP A 452 -3.94 -8.38 -22.26
N GLU A 453 -3.64 -8.68 -21.00
CA GLU A 453 -4.56 -8.65 -19.86
C GLU A 453 -4.36 -7.37 -19.03
N LYS A 454 -5.44 -6.59 -18.89
CA LYS A 454 -5.44 -5.32 -18.16
C LYS A 454 -4.96 -5.46 -16.73
N ASN A 455 -5.50 -6.44 -15.98
CA ASN A 455 -5.15 -6.63 -14.58
C ASN A 455 -3.66 -6.95 -14.39
N ALA A 456 -3.08 -7.83 -15.23
CA ALA A 456 -1.67 -8.18 -15.16
C ALA A 456 -0.78 -6.96 -15.41
N PHE A 457 -1.10 -6.16 -16.43
CA PHE A 457 -0.40 -4.91 -16.72
C PHE A 457 -0.45 -3.93 -15.54
N GLN A 458 -1.64 -3.71 -14.98
CA GLN A 458 -1.85 -2.78 -13.87
C GLN A 458 -1.08 -3.19 -12.63
N LEU A 459 -1.08 -4.47 -12.28
CA LEU A 459 -0.38 -4.99 -11.12
C LEU A 459 1.14 -4.89 -11.29
N ASP A 460 1.69 -5.30 -12.43
CA ASP A 460 3.13 -5.23 -12.69
C ASP A 460 3.62 -3.77 -12.67
N ALA A 461 2.91 -2.87 -13.34
CA ALA A 461 3.25 -1.46 -13.35
C ALA A 461 3.17 -0.82 -11.96
N ALA A 462 2.14 -1.15 -11.17
CA ALA A 462 1.98 -0.65 -9.82
C ALA A 462 3.09 -1.16 -8.87
N VAL A 463 3.49 -2.42 -8.99
CA VAL A 463 4.59 -3.01 -8.23
C VAL A 463 5.92 -2.34 -8.57
N ASP A 464 6.22 -2.12 -9.84
CA ASP A 464 7.48 -1.51 -10.27
C ASP A 464 7.60 -0.06 -9.81
N MET A 465 6.50 0.72 -9.83
CA MET A 465 6.50 2.14 -9.47
C MET A 465 6.43 2.39 -7.96
N GLY A 466 5.89 1.44 -7.17
CA GLY A 466 5.57 1.64 -5.77
C GLY A 466 6.76 2.09 -4.93
N ALA A 467 7.86 1.34 -4.96
CA ALA A 467 9.06 1.65 -4.19
C ALA A 467 9.71 2.98 -4.62
N LEU A 468 9.78 3.25 -5.93
CA LEU A 468 10.34 4.50 -6.46
C LEU A 468 9.55 5.74 -6.03
N MET A 469 8.21 5.61 -5.92
CA MET A 469 7.36 6.67 -5.38
C MET A 469 7.63 6.92 -3.89
N VAL A 470 7.75 5.85 -3.09
CA VAL A 470 8.07 5.96 -1.66
C VAL A 470 9.45 6.57 -1.46
N ASP A 471 10.43 6.19 -2.28
CA ASP A 471 11.79 6.73 -2.24
C ASP A 471 11.88 8.20 -2.68
N GLY A 472 10.79 8.75 -3.22
CA GLY A 472 10.72 10.16 -3.63
C GLY A 472 11.39 10.46 -4.97
N PHE A 473 11.53 9.48 -5.85
CA PHE A 473 12.31 9.58 -7.09
C PHE A 473 11.49 9.94 -8.33
N VAL A 474 10.16 10.04 -8.22
CA VAL A 474 9.27 10.13 -9.38
C VAL A 474 8.87 11.58 -9.67
N ASP A 475 9.38 12.17 -10.75
CA ASP A 475 8.89 13.42 -11.33
C ASP A 475 7.90 13.21 -12.48
N GLY A 476 7.75 11.97 -12.94
CA GLY A 476 6.77 11.55 -13.93
C GLY A 476 6.80 10.06 -14.19
N ILE A 477 5.75 9.55 -14.83
CA ILE A 477 5.59 8.15 -15.22
C ILE A 477 5.26 8.07 -16.71
N TRP A 478 5.91 7.12 -17.40
CA TRP A 478 5.61 6.74 -18.75
C TRP A 478 5.48 5.22 -18.86
N LEU A 479 4.25 4.74 -18.94
CA LEU A 479 3.97 3.33 -19.11
C LEU A 479 3.78 3.00 -20.60
N MET A 480 4.49 2.00 -21.07
CA MET A 480 4.42 1.51 -22.45
C MET A 480 4.05 0.03 -22.45
N ASN A 481 3.40 -0.42 -23.51
CA ASN A 481 3.02 -1.83 -23.66
C ASN A 481 3.10 -2.27 -25.13
N ASP A 482 3.78 -3.37 -25.37
CA ASP A 482 3.90 -4.04 -26.68
C ASP A 482 2.83 -5.15 -26.87
N GLY A 483 1.77 -5.15 -26.06
CA GLY A 483 0.61 -6.05 -26.16
C GLY A 483 -0.63 -5.32 -26.69
N GLN A 484 -1.77 -6.01 -26.67
CA GLN A 484 -3.02 -5.57 -27.29
C GLN A 484 -3.88 -4.63 -26.42
N LEU A 485 -3.30 -3.97 -25.40
CA LEU A 485 -4.05 -3.08 -24.54
C LEU A 485 -4.28 -1.71 -25.20
N PRO A 486 -5.49 -1.12 -25.06
CA PRO A 486 -5.76 0.24 -25.50
C PRO A 486 -4.86 1.27 -24.81
N HIS A 487 -4.43 2.31 -25.50
CA HIS A 487 -3.60 3.39 -24.93
C HIS A 487 -4.26 4.08 -23.73
N SER A 488 -5.59 4.20 -23.71
CA SER A 488 -6.35 4.74 -22.60
C SER A 488 -6.14 3.95 -21.29
N VAL A 489 -5.96 2.63 -21.36
CA VAL A 489 -5.67 1.77 -20.19
C VAL A 489 -4.31 2.12 -19.58
N LEU A 490 -3.30 2.36 -20.43
CA LEU A 490 -1.95 2.72 -19.97
C LEU A 490 -1.96 4.10 -19.30
N GLU A 491 -2.61 5.07 -19.92
CA GLU A 491 -2.76 6.43 -19.38
C GLU A 491 -3.49 6.42 -18.03
N GLU A 492 -4.65 5.77 -17.94
CA GLU A 492 -5.43 5.65 -16.71
C GLU A 492 -4.66 4.93 -15.61
N THR A 493 -3.92 3.87 -15.95
CA THR A 493 -3.08 3.14 -15.00
C THR A 493 -2.00 4.03 -14.42
N ALA A 494 -1.32 4.85 -15.23
CA ALA A 494 -0.31 5.78 -14.74
C ALA A 494 -0.90 6.80 -13.75
N PHE A 495 -2.07 7.38 -14.03
CA PHE A 495 -2.77 8.27 -13.10
C PHE A 495 -3.21 7.57 -11.82
N ASN A 496 -3.73 6.34 -11.92
CA ASN A 496 -4.15 5.56 -10.77
C ASN A 496 -2.97 5.17 -9.86
N ILE A 497 -1.80 4.87 -10.43
CA ILE A 497 -0.56 4.60 -9.69
C ILE A 497 -0.11 5.86 -8.93
N LEU A 498 -0.07 7.02 -9.60
CA LEU A 498 0.29 8.28 -8.94
C LEU A 498 -0.68 8.65 -7.82
N GLN A 499 -1.98 8.37 -8.00
CA GLN A 499 -2.99 8.58 -6.97
C GLN A 499 -2.83 7.60 -5.80
N ALA A 500 -2.53 6.32 -6.06
CA ALA A 500 -2.28 5.32 -5.03
C ALA A 500 -1.06 5.68 -4.15
N GLY A 501 -0.04 6.30 -4.74
CA GLY A 501 1.11 6.90 -4.05
C GLY A 501 0.86 8.31 -3.50
N ARG A 502 -0.35 8.85 -3.65
CA ARG A 502 -0.74 10.23 -3.24
C ARG A 502 0.14 11.35 -3.80
N LEU A 503 0.82 11.12 -4.91
CA LEU A 503 1.65 12.10 -5.57
C LEU A 503 0.85 13.03 -6.48
N ARG A 504 -0.26 12.52 -7.06
CA ARG A 504 -1.16 13.30 -7.92
C ARG A 504 -2.59 12.76 -7.84
N MET A 505 -3.52 13.60 -7.39
CA MET A 505 -4.94 13.28 -7.34
C MET A 505 -5.58 13.60 -8.69
N SER A 506 -6.15 12.60 -9.35
CA SER A 506 -6.80 12.72 -10.68
C SER A 506 -8.31 12.56 -10.63
N LYS A 507 -8.83 11.92 -9.59
CA LYS A 507 -10.26 11.64 -9.35
C LYS A 507 -10.56 11.65 -7.85
N THR A 508 -11.81 11.39 -7.46
CA THR A 508 -12.20 11.16 -6.06
C THR A 508 -11.47 9.93 -5.52
N GLU A 509 -10.89 10.02 -4.33
CA GLU A 509 -10.31 8.88 -3.60
C GLU A 509 -11.36 8.25 -2.69
N TYR A 510 -11.53 6.95 -2.80
CA TYR A 510 -12.40 6.18 -1.89
C TYR A 510 -11.55 5.34 -0.96
N ILE A 511 -11.76 5.54 0.35
CA ILE A 511 -11.14 4.76 1.41
C ILE A 511 -12.24 3.83 1.91
N SER A 512 -12.39 2.66 1.29
CA SER A 512 -13.46 1.72 1.61
C SER A 512 -12.92 0.41 2.18
N CYS A 513 -13.56 -0.06 3.26
CA CYS A 513 -13.16 -1.31 3.87
C CYS A 513 -13.58 -2.52 3.02
N PRO A 514 -12.87 -3.66 3.14
CA PRO A 514 -13.18 -4.86 2.35
C PRO A 514 -14.46 -5.60 2.84
N GLY A 515 -15.06 -5.16 3.95
CA GLY A 515 -16.09 -5.92 4.64
C GLY A 515 -15.50 -7.02 5.53
N CYS A 516 -16.26 -7.42 6.52
CA CYS A 516 -16.00 -8.54 7.43
C CYS A 516 -17.29 -8.84 8.22
N GLY A 517 -17.32 -9.84 9.10
CA GLY A 517 -18.47 -10.15 9.93
C GLY A 517 -18.98 -9.02 10.84
N ARG A 518 -18.33 -7.84 10.84
CA ARG A 518 -18.77 -6.62 11.53
C ARG A 518 -19.53 -5.64 10.64
N THR A 519 -19.65 -5.91 9.33
CA THR A 519 -20.32 -5.01 8.39
C THR A 519 -21.82 -4.94 8.68
N LEU A 520 -22.39 -3.73 8.72
CA LEU A 520 -23.73 -3.46 9.24
C LEU A 520 -24.78 -3.12 8.15
N TYR A 521 -24.37 -3.09 6.88
CA TYR A 521 -25.20 -2.76 5.71
C TYR A 521 -24.59 -3.37 4.44
N ASP A 522 -25.31 -3.32 3.32
CA ASP A 522 -24.76 -3.73 2.02
C ASP A 522 -23.67 -2.77 1.58
N LEU A 523 -22.42 -3.17 1.80
CA LEU A 523 -21.25 -2.34 1.59
C LEU A 523 -20.95 -2.14 0.09
N GLN A 524 -21.08 -3.20 -0.72
CA GLN A 524 -20.73 -3.13 -2.15
C GLN A 524 -21.71 -2.23 -2.90
N ASP A 525 -23.02 -2.39 -2.68
CA ASP A 525 -24.04 -1.54 -3.28
C ASP A 525 -23.88 -0.07 -2.85
N THR A 526 -23.62 0.18 -1.55
CA THR A 526 -23.41 1.52 -1.03
C THR A 526 -22.16 2.19 -1.65
N ILE A 527 -21.05 1.46 -1.81
CA ILE A 527 -19.85 1.97 -2.48
C ILE A 527 -20.19 2.35 -3.92
N ALA A 528 -20.90 1.49 -4.65
CA ALA A 528 -21.29 1.76 -6.03
C ALA A 528 -22.16 3.02 -6.17
N GLN A 529 -23.15 3.21 -5.29
CA GLN A 529 -24.00 4.40 -5.26
C GLN A 529 -23.20 5.68 -5.01
N ILE A 530 -22.35 5.69 -3.97
CA ILE A 530 -21.52 6.86 -3.63
C ILE A 530 -20.55 7.18 -4.76
N LYS A 531 -19.88 6.17 -5.33
CA LYS A 531 -18.95 6.36 -6.47
C LYS A 531 -19.64 6.97 -7.68
N ASN A 532 -20.81 6.45 -8.07
CA ASN A 532 -21.56 6.97 -9.22
C ASN A 532 -21.90 8.46 -9.06
N ALA A 533 -22.22 8.88 -7.83
CA ALA A 533 -22.62 10.25 -7.55
C ALA A 533 -21.43 11.23 -7.36
N THR A 534 -20.22 10.73 -7.08
CA THR A 534 -19.08 11.59 -6.67
C THR A 534 -17.82 11.42 -7.51
N LYS A 535 -17.80 10.52 -8.52
CA LYS A 535 -16.61 10.18 -9.32
C LYS A 535 -15.90 11.38 -9.97
N ASP A 536 -16.66 12.41 -10.30
CA ASP A 536 -16.14 13.61 -10.98
C ASP A 536 -15.68 14.72 -10.01
N MET A 537 -15.78 14.51 -8.69
CA MET A 537 -15.35 15.44 -7.65
C MET A 537 -13.85 15.30 -7.35
N LYS A 538 -13.01 15.76 -8.28
CA LYS A 538 -11.55 15.61 -8.21
C LYS A 538 -10.95 16.15 -6.91
N GLY A 539 -10.07 15.33 -6.30
CA GLY A 539 -9.34 15.70 -5.09
C GLY A 539 -10.11 15.47 -3.80
N LEU A 540 -11.38 15.07 -3.86
CA LEU A 540 -12.20 14.71 -2.71
C LEU A 540 -11.80 13.30 -2.21
N LYS A 541 -11.79 13.12 -0.89
CA LYS A 541 -11.56 11.82 -0.24
C LYS A 541 -12.80 11.42 0.57
N ILE A 542 -13.37 10.27 0.27
CA ILE A 542 -14.57 9.75 0.94
C ILE A 542 -14.24 8.41 1.60
N GLY A 543 -14.43 8.34 2.92
CA GLY A 543 -14.35 7.10 3.71
C GLY A 543 -15.69 6.36 3.69
N ILE A 544 -15.68 5.05 3.38
CA ILE A 544 -16.88 4.20 3.39
C ILE A 544 -16.57 2.96 4.23
N MET A 545 -17.11 2.94 5.46
CA MET A 545 -16.73 1.98 6.49
C MET A 545 -17.93 1.17 6.95
N GLY A 546 -17.83 -0.16 6.88
CA GLY A 546 -18.88 -1.09 7.29
C GLY A 546 -19.23 -1.02 8.79
N CYS A 547 -18.29 -0.57 9.64
CA CYS A 547 -18.49 -0.46 11.09
C CYS A 547 -17.56 0.59 11.73
N ILE A 548 -17.82 0.88 13.02
CA ILE A 548 -17.07 1.89 13.79
C ILE A 548 -15.70 1.40 14.29
N VAL A 549 -15.38 0.11 14.21
CA VAL A 549 -14.19 -0.48 14.87
C VAL A 549 -12.88 0.18 14.45
N ASN A 550 -12.62 0.28 13.15
CA ASN A 550 -11.45 0.97 12.61
C ASN A 550 -11.85 2.22 11.81
N GLY A 551 -13.15 2.33 11.45
CA GLY A 551 -13.64 3.30 10.47
C GLY A 551 -13.17 4.74 10.70
N PRO A 552 -13.47 5.36 11.84
CA PRO A 552 -13.10 6.77 12.07
C PRO A 552 -11.60 7.03 12.03
N GLY A 553 -10.79 6.05 12.41
CA GLY A 553 -9.34 6.16 12.38
C GLY A 553 -8.74 5.98 10.99
N GLU A 554 -9.18 4.94 10.26
CA GLU A 554 -8.65 4.64 8.91
C GLU A 554 -9.06 5.70 7.86
N MET A 555 -10.17 6.40 8.09
CA MET A 555 -10.59 7.53 7.27
C MET A 555 -10.19 8.89 7.87
N ALA A 556 -9.23 8.95 8.78
CA ALA A 556 -8.87 10.17 9.50
C ALA A 556 -8.45 11.33 8.58
N ASP A 557 -7.91 11.02 7.40
CA ASP A 557 -7.54 11.97 6.36
C ASP A 557 -8.60 12.09 5.23
N ALA A 558 -9.76 11.45 5.37
CA ALA A 558 -10.89 11.65 4.46
C ALA A 558 -11.58 12.99 4.75
N ASP A 559 -12.11 13.61 3.70
CA ASP A 559 -12.89 14.84 3.82
C ASP A 559 -14.28 14.53 4.38
N TYR A 560 -14.87 13.42 3.97
CA TYR A 560 -16.16 12.92 4.43
C TYR A 560 -16.11 11.43 4.74
N GLY A 561 -16.98 10.99 5.66
CA GLY A 561 -17.10 9.59 6.06
C GLY A 561 -18.54 9.11 6.14
N TYR A 562 -18.74 7.89 5.66
CA TYR A 562 -19.96 7.10 5.77
C TYR A 562 -19.62 5.84 6.59
N VAL A 563 -20.15 5.74 7.81
CA VAL A 563 -19.71 4.73 8.78
C VAL A 563 -20.91 4.01 9.38
N GLY A 564 -20.94 2.68 9.27
CA GLY A 564 -21.96 1.84 9.93
C GLY A 564 -21.95 2.05 11.44
N ALA A 565 -23.13 2.38 12.00
CA ALA A 565 -23.31 2.72 13.42
C ALA A 565 -24.16 1.68 14.19
N GLY A 566 -24.89 0.85 13.49
CA GLY A 566 -25.75 -0.22 14.00
C GLY A 566 -26.53 -0.86 12.84
N PRO A 567 -27.23 -1.97 13.05
CA PRO A 567 -28.04 -2.59 12.00
C PRO A 567 -28.98 -1.57 11.34
N GLY A 568 -28.88 -1.39 10.03
CA GLY A 568 -29.65 -0.42 9.26
C GLY A 568 -29.41 1.05 9.58
N LYS A 569 -28.31 1.39 10.28
CA LYS A 569 -27.99 2.76 10.70
C LYS A 569 -26.56 3.14 10.35
N VAL A 570 -26.38 4.39 9.94
CA VAL A 570 -25.11 4.99 9.52
C VAL A 570 -24.88 6.32 10.25
N SER A 571 -23.65 6.64 10.49
CA SER A 571 -23.21 8.00 10.93
C SER A 571 -22.38 8.65 9.84
N LEU A 572 -22.60 9.96 9.63
CA LEU A 572 -21.83 10.76 8.67
C LEU A 572 -20.79 11.61 9.39
N TYR A 573 -19.63 11.69 8.77
CA TYR A 573 -18.48 12.43 9.29
C TYR A 573 -18.03 13.52 8.31
N ARG A 574 -17.56 14.62 8.88
CA ARG A 574 -16.75 15.63 8.21
C ARG A 574 -15.35 15.54 8.84
N LYS A 575 -14.37 15.09 8.07
CA LYS A 575 -13.06 14.68 8.61
C LYS A 575 -13.25 13.70 9.78
N GLN A 576 -12.71 14.00 10.94
CA GLN A 576 -12.83 13.14 12.13
C GLN A 576 -14.08 13.45 13.00
N THR A 577 -14.86 14.47 12.64
CA THR A 577 -16.03 14.89 13.43
C THR A 577 -17.31 14.24 12.92
N CYS A 578 -18.01 13.51 13.79
CA CYS A 578 -19.32 12.98 13.48
C CYS A 578 -20.36 14.13 13.45
N VAL A 579 -20.92 14.40 12.27
CA VAL A 579 -21.87 15.51 12.05
C VAL A 579 -23.34 15.06 12.06
N LYS A 580 -23.61 13.79 11.75
CA LYS A 580 -24.94 13.20 11.82
C LYS A 580 -24.82 11.77 12.33
N LYS A 581 -25.69 11.38 13.28
CA LYS A 581 -25.67 10.06 13.92
C LYS A 581 -26.92 9.27 13.62
N ASN A 582 -26.77 7.95 13.50
CA ASN A 582 -27.88 6.99 13.46
C ASN A 582 -28.91 7.27 12.36
N ILE A 583 -28.46 7.69 11.18
CA ILE A 583 -29.31 7.91 10.01
C ILE A 583 -29.72 6.54 9.43
N PRO A 584 -30.97 6.35 9.01
CA PRO A 584 -31.36 5.15 8.25
C PRO A 584 -30.52 4.99 6.98
N THR A 585 -30.14 3.76 6.65
CA THR A 585 -29.27 3.48 5.47
C THR A 585 -29.90 3.98 4.18
N GLU A 586 -31.22 3.95 4.05
CA GLU A 586 -31.96 4.39 2.87
C GLU A 586 -31.79 5.90 2.58
N GLU A 587 -31.57 6.71 3.61
CA GLU A 587 -31.41 8.16 3.48
C GLU A 587 -29.94 8.60 3.47
N ALA A 588 -29.03 7.74 3.91
CA ALA A 588 -27.69 8.14 4.30
C ALA A 588 -26.82 8.61 3.11
N VAL A 589 -26.98 8.00 1.93
CA VAL A 589 -26.26 8.42 0.72
C VAL A 589 -26.70 9.81 0.26
N GLU A 590 -28.00 10.07 0.22
CA GLU A 590 -28.56 11.38 -0.13
C GLU A 590 -28.09 12.47 0.85
N GLN A 591 -28.08 12.15 2.15
CA GLN A 591 -27.63 13.06 3.18
C GLN A 591 -26.11 13.33 3.13
N LEU A 592 -25.28 12.34 2.73
CA LEU A 592 -23.86 12.53 2.47
C LEU A 592 -23.65 13.50 1.29
N LEU A 593 -24.35 13.29 0.18
CA LEU A 593 -24.25 14.15 -1.01
C LEU A 593 -24.68 15.59 -0.69
N LYS A 594 -25.76 15.77 0.07
CA LYS A 594 -26.19 17.09 0.55
C LYS A 594 -25.11 17.76 1.39
N LEU A 595 -24.48 17.03 2.33
CA LEU A 595 -23.39 17.54 3.16
C LEU A 595 -22.22 18.04 2.30
N ILE A 596 -21.81 17.26 1.29
CA ILE A 596 -20.73 17.61 0.35
C ILE A 596 -21.09 18.89 -0.42
N HIS A 597 -22.28 18.95 -1.01
CA HIS A 597 -22.71 20.10 -1.81
C HIS A 597 -22.85 21.37 -0.97
N ASP A 598 -23.37 21.27 0.27
CA ASP A 598 -23.53 22.43 1.16
C ASP A 598 -22.16 23.02 1.55
N ASP A 599 -21.14 22.17 1.75
CA ASP A 599 -19.78 22.61 2.07
C ASP A 599 -19.08 23.22 0.85
N GLN A 600 -19.27 22.66 -0.35
CA GLN A 600 -18.74 23.22 -1.59
C GLN A 600 -19.31 24.63 -1.86
N LYS A 601 -20.60 24.86 -1.59
CA LYS A 601 -21.21 26.19 -1.70
C LYS A 601 -20.61 27.19 -0.72
N LYS A 602 -20.30 26.77 0.51
CA LYS A 602 -19.67 27.63 1.53
C LYS A 602 -18.19 27.93 1.27
N GLY A 603 -17.46 27.03 0.59
CA GLY A 603 -16.06 27.22 0.20
C GLY A 603 -15.86 28.10 -1.02
N ASN A 604 -16.91 28.32 -1.80
CA ASN A 604 -16.93 29.21 -2.99
C ASN A 604 -17.48 30.62 -2.67
N SER A 605 -17.88 30.90 -1.45
CA SER A 605 -18.27 32.21 -0.92
C SER A 605 -17.18 32.74 0.02
#